data_a0a8a5bfcacc9d86accbdfe31078f1dc
#
_entry.id   a0a8a5bfcacc9d86accbdfe31078f1dc
#
_cell.length_a   1.000
_cell.length_b   1.000
_cell.length_c   1.000
_cell.angle_alpha   90.00
_cell.angle_beta   90.00
_cell.angle_gamma   90.00
#
_symmetry.space_group_name_H-M   'P 1'
#
loop_
_entity.id
_entity.type
_entity.pdbx_description
1 polymer ?
#
loop_
_entity_poly.entity_id
_entity_poly.type
_entity_poly.pdbx_seq_one_letter_code
_entity_poly.pdbx_strand_id
1 'polypeptide(L)'
;LTIFGNSMPISDTDILIARMGKVLRYYKNLENCPATFQRRVSTVCVNYLYTALCIRKIDKYVSETMALIRTLPFDDRFGLKILITQYFEDMRNGDKKSMQQLKDVLRHAGLTKLANRLQNES
;
A
#
# COMPACT_ATOMS: atom_id res chain seq x y z
N LEU A 1 0.24 -11.07 8.80
CA LEU A 1 -0.44 -10.01 8.04
C LEU A 1 -0.47 -10.37 6.57
N THR A 2 -1.65 -10.38 6.00
CA THR A 2 -1.84 -10.55 4.56
C THR A 2 -2.27 -9.23 3.95
N ILE A 3 -1.90 -9.01 2.69
CA ILE A 3 -2.30 -7.79 1.99
C ILE A 3 -3.82 -7.81 1.83
N PHE A 4 -4.50 -6.83 2.39
CA PHE A 4 -5.95 -6.62 2.42
C PHE A 4 -6.73 -7.72 3.20
N GLY A 5 -6.10 -8.82 3.57
CA GLY A 5 -6.78 -9.94 4.22
C GLY A 5 -7.14 -9.63 5.65
N ASN A 6 -6.15 -9.42 6.47
CA ASN A 6 -6.33 -8.99 7.86
C ASN A 6 -5.91 -7.53 7.98
N SER A 7 -6.45 -6.73 7.08
CA SER A 7 -6.22 -5.31 7.14
C SER A 7 -6.65 -4.80 8.51
N MET A 8 -6.08 -3.72 8.90
CA MET A 8 -6.22 -3.17 10.25
C MET A 8 -7.67 -3.20 10.72
N PRO A 9 -7.97 -3.84 11.86
CA PRO A 9 -9.29 -3.75 12.43
C PRO A 9 -9.49 -2.31 12.87
N ILE A 10 -10.49 -1.67 12.31
CA ILE A 10 -10.60 -0.24 12.47
C ILE A 10 -11.90 0.13 13.11
N SER A 11 -11.83 0.46 14.34
CA SER A 11 -12.93 1.08 15.05
C SER A 11 -12.81 2.60 15.06
N ASP A 12 -11.60 3.12 14.89
CA ASP A 12 -11.36 4.55 15.04
C ASP A 12 -10.30 5.04 14.07
N THR A 13 -10.67 5.98 13.23
CA THR A 13 -9.80 6.59 12.23
C THR A 13 -8.61 7.30 12.89
N ASP A 14 -8.83 7.98 14.02
CA ASP A 14 -7.77 8.70 14.71
C ASP A 14 -6.71 7.76 15.26
N ILE A 15 -7.12 6.59 15.75
CA ILE A 15 -6.18 5.57 16.21
C ILE A 15 -5.33 5.05 15.06
N LEU A 16 -5.96 4.80 13.92
CA LEU A 16 -5.26 4.33 12.73
C LEU A 16 -4.20 5.35 12.28
N ILE A 17 -4.58 6.61 12.19
CA ILE A 17 -3.67 7.69 11.82
C ILE A 17 -2.52 7.80 12.81
N ALA A 18 -2.83 7.74 14.11
CA ALA A 18 -1.80 7.83 15.15
C ALA A 18 -0.78 6.70 15.05
N ARG A 19 -1.26 5.48 14.79
CA ARG A 19 -0.38 4.32 14.60
C ARG A 19 0.53 4.48 13.39
N MET A 20 -0.02 4.96 12.28
CA MET A 20 0.78 5.18 11.08
C MET A 20 1.81 6.28 11.30
N GLY A 21 1.45 7.33 12.01
CA GLY A 21 2.40 8.39 12.40
C GLY A 21 3.58 7.84 13.18
N LYS A 22 3.35 6.90 14.09
CA LYS A 22 4.45 6.25 14.83
C LYS A 22 5.35 5.43 13.92
N VAL A 23 4.77 4.68 12.99
CA VAL A 23 5.54 3.90 12.02
C VAL A 23 6.45 4.84 11.21
N LEU A 24 5.92 5.94 10.72
CA LEU A 24 6.66 6.89 9.89
C LEU A 24 7.77 7.61 10.68
N ARG A 25 7.55 7.85 11.97
CA ARG A 25 8.60 8.44 12.82
C ARG A 25 9.72 7.45 13.09
N TYR A 26 9.38 6.18 13.28
CA TYR A 26 10.34 5.15 13.63
C TYR A 26 11.13 4.67 12.41
N TYR A 27 10.47 4.47 11.28
CA TYR A 27 11.11 3.95 10.07
C TYR A 27 11.22 5.05 9.03
N LYS A 28 12.43 5.54 8.80
CA LYS A 28 12.69 6.57 7.78
C LYS A 28 13.06 5.97 6.43
N ASN A 29 13.61 4.77 6.43
CA ASN A 29 14.10 4.11 5.23
C ASN A 29 14.13 2.61 5.51
N LEU A 30 13.53 1.82 4.62
CA LEU A 30 13.45 0.37 4.79
C LEU A 30 14.62 -0.39 4.14
N GLU A 31 15.43 0.29 3.33
CA GLU A 31 16.47 -0.36 2.55
C GLU A 31 17.45 -1.16 3.40
N ASN A 32 17.84 -0.62 4.54
CA ASN A 32 18.83 -1.23 5.43
C ASN A 32 18.23 -1.95 6.63
N CYS A 33 16.90 -2.10 6.66
CA CYS A 33 16.26 -2.83 7.73
C CYS A 33 16.36 -4.34 7.50
N PRO A 34 16.33 -5.15 8.59
CA PRO A 34 16.24 -6.60 8.42
C PRO A 34 15.03 -7.02 7.57
N ALA A 35 15.18 -8.11 6.82
CA ALA A 35 14.15 -8.55 5.89
C ALA A 35 12.78 -8.76 6.56
N THR A 36 12.76 -9.26 7.79
CA THR A 36 11.52 -9.44 8.54
C THR A 36 10.79 -8.12 8.75
N PHE A 37 11.52 -7.07 9.13
CA PHE A 37 10.93 -5.75 9.32
C PHE A 37 10.50 -5.12 8.00
N GLN A 38 11.30 -5.31 6.95
CA GLN A 38 10.91 -4.82 5.61
C GLN A 38 9.55 -5.38 5.20
N ARG A 39 9.32 -6.68 5.39
CA ARG A 39 8.05 -7.31 5.04
C ARG A 39 6.91 -6.81 5.91
N ARG A 40 7.11 -6.76 7.22
CA ARG A 40 6.04 -6.34 8.15
C ARG A 40 5.66 -4.89 7.95
N VAL A 41 6.63 -4.01 7.89
CA VAL A 41 6.37 -2.58 7.77
C VAL A 41 5.73 -2.28 6.42
N SER A 42 6.24 -2.88 5.34
CA SER A 42 5.66 -2.65 4.02
C SER A 42 4.23 -3.18 3.92
N THR A 43 3.92 -4.31 4.56
CA THR A 43 2.55 -4.83 4.59
C THR A 43 1.62 -3.86 5.35
N VAL A 44 2.07 -3.35 6.49
CA VAL A 44 1.32 -2.35 7.24
C VAL A 44 1.07 -1.11 6.38
N CYS A 45 2.09 -0.65 5.68
CA CYS A 45 1.97 0.53 4.82
C CYS A 45 0.97 0.32 3.69
N VAL A 46 1.03 -0.82 2.99
CA VAL A 46 0.10 -1.11 1.90
C VAL A 46 -1.33 -1.21 2.44
N ASN A 47 -1.52 -1.86 3.57
CA ASN A 47 -2.85 -1.97 4.18
C ASN A 47 -3.36 -0.61 4.64
N TYR A 48 -2.50 0.26 5.16
CA TYR A 48 -2.89 1.63 5.50
C TYR A 48 -3.36 2.39 4.24
N LEU A 49 -2.61 2.30 3.15
CA LEU A 49 -2.97 2.97 1.90
C LEU A 49 -4.31 2.47 1.37
N TYR A 50 -4.53 1.16 1.39
CA TYR A 50 -5.81 0.61 0.96
C TYR A 50 -6.95 1.14 1.81
N THR A 51 -6.80 1.11 3.12
CA THR A 51 -7.83 1.60 4.04
C THR A 51 -8.05 3.10 3.88
N ALA A 52 -6.98 3.86 3.79
CA ALA A 52 -7.06 5.32 3.70
C ALA A 52 -7.70 5.78 2.41
N LEU A 53 -7.32 5.17 1.28
CA LEU A 53 -7.76 5.64 -0.03
C LEU A 53 -9.07 5.00 -0.46
N CYS A 54 -9.32 3.76 -0.06
CA CYS A 54 -10.43 2.98 -0.61
C CYS A 54 -11.60 2.82 0.35
N ILE A 55 -11.37 2.89 1.64
CA ILE A 55 -12.40 2.61 2.64
C ILE A 55 -12.80 3.85 3.43
N ARG A 56 -11.82 4.55 3.99
CA ARG A 56 -12.05 5.63 4.96
C ARG A 56 -11.89 7.04 4.42
N LYS A 57 -11.30 7.20 3.24
CA LYS A 57 -11.02 8.52 2.64
C LYS A 57 -10.17 9.39 3.55
N ILE A 58 -9.02 8.86 3.95
CA ILE A 58 -8.04 9.54 4.79
C ILE A 58 -6.92 10.07 3.89
N ASP A 59 -6.56 11.35 4.02
CA ASP A 59 -5.42 11.93 3.29
C ASP A 59 -4.14 11.93 4.11
N LYS A 60 -4.27 11.88 5.44
CA LYS A 60 -3.13 12.01 6.34
C LYS A 60 -2.12 10.89 6.11
N TYR A 61 -0.87 11.24 5.98
CA TYR A 61 0.28 10.33 5.83
C TYR A 61 0.29 9.48 4.55
N VAL A 62 -0.60 9.72 3.59
CA VAL A 62 -0.65 8.92 2.37
C VAL A 62 0.64 9.06 1.56
N SER A 63 1.07 10.29 1.29
CA SER A 63 2.30 10.54 0.52
C SER A 63 3.53 10.00 1.24
N GLU A 64 3.62 10.22 2.53
CA GLU A 64 4.76 9.77 3.34
C GLU A 64 4.82 8.24 3.39
N THR A 65 3.66 7.58 3.46
CA THR A 65 3.58 6.12 3.46
C THR A 65 4.04 5.55 2.11
N MET A 66 3.62 6.16 1.02
CA MET A 66 4.10 5.77 -0.31
C MET A 66 5.61 5.93 -0.44
N ALA A 67 6.13 7.04 0.06
CA ALA A 67 7.57 7.30 0.02
C ALA A 67 8.34 6.24 0.82
N LEU A 68 7.83 5.83 1.98
CA LEU A 68 8.49 4.79 2.77
C LEU A 68 8.52 3.45 2.04
N ILE A 69 7.42 3.05 1.42
CA ILE A 69 7.39 1.81 0.64
C ILE A 69 8.44 1.85 -0.48
N ARG A 70 8.62 3.00 -1.12
CA ARG A 70 9.58 3.14 -2.21
C ARG A 70 11.03 3.11 -1.77
N THR A 71 11.31 3.07 -0.47
CA THR A 71 12.67 2.84 0.04
C THR A 71 13.02 1.36 0.14
N LEU A 72 12.08 0.45 -0.15
CA LEU A 72 12.36 -0.99 -0.17
C LEU A 72 13.40 -1.32 -1.24
N PRO A 73 14.21 -2.37 -1.00
CA PRO A 73 15.12 -2.85 -2.03
C PRO A 73 14.36 -3.21 -3.31
N PHE A 74 14.95 -2.89 -4.44
CA PHE A 74 14.36 -3.17 -5.74
C PHE A 74 14.66 -4.61 -6.11
N ASP A 75 13.87 -5.55 -5.59
CA ASP A 75 14.04 -6.98 -5.84
C ASP A 75 12.67 -7.69 -5.88
N ASP A 76 12.70 -8.98 -6.16
CA ASP A 76 11.49 -9.79 -6.40
C ASP A 76 10.56 -9.85 -5.20
N ARG A 77 11.09 -9.70 -3.99
CA ARG A 77 10.28 -9.82 -2.77
C ARG A 77 9.24 -8.73 -2.62
N PHE A 78 9.49 -7.56 -3.21
CA PHE A 78 8.66 -6.38 -2.96
C PHE A 78 8.02 -5.80 -4.22
N GLY A 79 8.24 -6.44 -5.36
CA GLY A 79 7.71 -5.95 -6.63
C GLY A 79 6.20 -5.74 -6.60
N LEU A 80 5.45 -6.69 -6.03
CA LEU A 80 4.00 -6.57 -5.95
C LEU A 80 3.56 -5.38 -5.10
N LYS A 81 4.22 -5.15 -3.96
CA LYS A 81 3.89 -4.01 -3.11
C LYS A 81 4.17 -2.68 -3.79
N ILE A 82 5.24 -2.63 -4.57
CA ILE A 82 5.59 -1.43 -5.34
C ILE A 82 4.55 -1.18 -6.42
N LEU A 83 4.09 -2.23 -7.13
CA LEU A 83 3.04 -2.11 -8.13
C LEU A 83 1.72 -1.61 -7.52
N ILE A 84 1.34 -2.16 -6.38
CA ILE A 84 0.12 -1.74 -5.69
C ILE A 84 0.23 -0.28 -5.25
N THR A 85 1.39 0.12 -4.76
CA THR A 85 1.64 1.51 -4.38
C THR A 85 1.50 2.44 -5.59
N GLN A 86 2.03 2.04 -6.74
CA GLN A 86 1.88 2.80 -7.97
C GLN A 86 0.41 2.92 -8.38
N TYR A 87 -0.36 1.84 -8.22
CA TYR A 87 -1.80 1.89 -8.49
C TYR A 87 -2.49 2.93 -7.62
N PHE A 88 -2.18 2.98 -6.33
CA PHE A 88 -2.78 3.96 -5.42
C PHE A 88 -2.37 5.38 -5.79
N GLU A 89 -1.13 5.59 -6.21
CA GLU A 89 -0.71 6.91 -6.66
C GLU A 89 -1.45 7.34 -7.91
N ASP A 90 -1.61 6.43 -8.88
CA ASP A 90 -2.36 6.72 -10.10
C ASP A 90 -3.82 7.05 -9.78
N MET A 91 -4.40 6.35 -8.81
CA MET A 91 -5.76 6.63 -8.37
C MET A 91 -5.88 8.03 -7.78
N ARG A 92 -4.93 8.45 -6.96
CA ARG A 92 -4.92 9.80 -6.40
C ARG A 92 -4.78 10.87 -7.48
N ASN A 93 -4.02 10.57 -8.52
CA ASN A 93 -3.78 11.50 -9.62
C ASN A 93 -4.89 11.47 -10.68
N GLY A 94 -5.86 10.55 -10.55
CA GLY A 94 -6.92 10.40 -11.53
C GLY A 94 -6.47 9.79 -12.84
N ASP A 95 -5.33 9.10 -12.87
CA ASP A 95 -4.78 8.49 -14.08
C ASP A 95 -5.41 7.11 -14.31
N LYS A 96 -6.61 7.12 -14.85
CA LYS A 96 -7.39 5.89 -15.07
C LYS A 96 -6.74 4.95 -16.07
N LYS A 97 -6.04 5.48 -17.04
CA LYS A 97 -5.35 4.65 -18.03
C LYS A 97 -4.25 3.81 -17.38
N SER A 98 -3.43 4.44 -16.55
CA SER A 98 -2.36 3.75 -15.85
C SER A 98 -2.93 2.73 -14.85
N MET A 99 -4.02 3.08 -14.14
CA MET A 99 -4.71 2.16 -13.24
C MET A 99 -5.15 0.90 -13.99
N GLN A 100 -5.75 1.06 -15.16
CA GLN A 100 -6.23 -0.07 -15.96
C GLN A 100 -5.06 -0.93 -16.44
N GLN A 101 -3.97 -0.31 -16.86
CA GLN A 101 -2.78 -1.05 -17.28
C GLN A 101 -2.22 -1.91 -16.16
N LEU A 102 -2.16 -1.38 -14.94
CA LEU A 102 -1.69 -2.15 -13.78
C LEU A 102 -2.62 -3.31 -13.44
N LYS A 103 -3.93 -3.10 -13.52
CA LYS A 103 -4.90 -4.18 -13.30
C LYS A 103 -4.73 -5.28 -14.36
N ASP A 104 -4.52 -4.90 -15.60
CA ASP A 104 -4.32 -5.87 -16.68
C ASP A 104 -3.05 -6.69 -16.46
N VAL A 105 -1.97 -6.05 -16.01
CA VAL A 105 -0.73 -6.76 -15.65
C VAL A 105 -0.99 -7.76 -14.53
N LEU A 106 -1.71 -7.36 -13.49
CA LEU A 106 -2.02 -8.25 -12.38
C LEU A 106 -2.85 -9.46 -12.84
N ARG A 107 -3.86 -9.23 -13.67
CA ARG A 107 -4.69 -10.32 -14.20
C ARG A 107 -3.89 -11.27 -15.09
N HIS A 108 -3.06 -10.71 -15.94
CA HIS A 108 -2.20 -11.50 -16.82
C HIS A 108 -1.24 -12.38 -16.01
N ALA A 109 -0.77 -11.88 -14.88
CA ALA A 109 0.11 -12.63 -13.98
C ALA A 109 -0.65 -13.64 -13.10
N GLY A 110 -1.97 -13.79 -13.27
CA GLY A 110 -2.77 -14.72 -12.48
C GLY A 110 -3.28 -14.16 -11.16
N LEU A 111 -3.10 -12.88 -10.91
CA LEU A 111 -3.49 -12.22 -9.66
C LEU A 111 -4.88 -11.56 -9.78
N THR A 112 -5.83 -12.30 -10.33
CA THR A 112 -7.17 -11.79 -10.64
C THR A 112 -7.92 -11.33 -9.40
N LYS A 113 -7.81 -12.07 -8.30
CA LYS A 113 -8.50 -11.70 -7.06
C LYS A 113 -8.02 -10.35 -6.53
N LEU A 114 -6.71 -10.12 -6.59
CA LEU A 114 -6.13 -8.85 -6.18
C LEU A 114 -6.61 -7.72 -7.10
N ALA A 115 -6.55 -7.93 -8.41
CA ALA A 115 -7.02 -6.94 -9.37
C ALA A 115 -8.49 -6.57 -9.13
N ASN A 116 -9.33 -7.56 -8.83
CA ASN A 116 -10.75 -7.32 -8.56
C ASN A 116 -10.95 -6.53 -7.27
N ARG A 117 -10.12 -6.75 -6.26
CA ARG A 117 -10.20 -5.96 -5.01
C ARG A 117 -9.85 -4.50 -5.25
N LEU A 118 -8.92 -4.22 -6.15
CA LEU A 118 -8.54 -2.86 -6.51
C LEU A 118 -9.59 -2.19 -7.40
N GLN A 119 -10.39 -2.96 -8.11
CA GLN A 119 -11.32 -2.44 -9.10
C GLN A 119 -12.43 -1.60 -8.52
N ASN A 120 -12.86 -1.87 -7.31
CA ASN A 120 -14.01 -1.19 -6.70
C ASN A 120 -13.67 0.17 -6.11
N GLU A 121 -12.45 0.63 -6.29
CA GLU A 121 -11.90 1.74 -5.54
C GLU A 121 -11.79 3.04 -6.35
N SER A 122 -12.17 2.99 -7.55
CA SER A 122 -12.09 4.16 -8.44
C SER A 122 -13.19 5.18 -8.21
#